data_8a8d03a1f328dd7649be0461ab787a62
#
_entry.id   8a8d03a1f328dd7649be0461ab787a62
#
_cell.length_a   1.000
_cell.length_b   1.000
_cell.length_c   1.000
_cell.angle_alpha   90.00
_cell.angle_beta   90.00
_cell.angle_gamma   90.00
#
_symmetry.space_group_name_H-M   'P 1'
#
loop_
_entity.id
_entity.type
_entity.pdbx_description
1 polymer ?
#
loop_
_entity_poly.entity_id
_entity_poly.type
_entity_poly.pdbx_seq_one_letter_code
_entity_poly.pdbx_strand_id
1 'polypeptide(L)'
;DVCSSDLHHIEATVAKAAIEPDAEVRKAMLTFVVCGSGFTGIEMVGELIDWKDRLAKDAKIDPDEITLMVVEAMPTILNMLSRNDAAKAERYLEKKNVQLLLNSPIVEVAADHIKLKDGSEVPTHTLIWTAGVKATSDAADFGLEAARGSRLVANEYMQAKGYEDKNIYIIGDLVYYEETPNTPTPQIVQAAEQTGHTAAANIVADIKGGEKHAFKGNYQGFMVSIGAKWGVANLFDKIHLSGFLAIIMKHIVNLKYFFDIRSGYYMFQYIMHEIFHIKDDRSVARGHTSRYGNVLWSVPLRVFYGMVWLVESMKKIVGNGDYLKPSTWFGDGSWFTDKVVFPFPWLQEQVTTGASQATETATTAASGAADAAASGGADAATQAAHFGLSYAYGETPMQVFDHMPKWFESVMKFMMPNQEVALFMQKFMTIVEVCIALALIAGLFTWLSSAATIGLTIAFCLSGMFYWVNIWFIFVAFALMNGSGRAVGLDRWVIPWIQRKLGKAWYGTPKARYGGK
;
A
#
# COMPACT_ATOMS: atom_id res chain seq x y z
N ASP A 1 2.01 -32.16 18.43
CA ASP A 1 2.17 -30.75 18.13
C ASP A 1 0.84 -30.05 18.40
N VAL A 2 0.73 -29.26 19.49
CA VAL A 2 -0.53 -28.72 20.01
C VAL A 2 -1.23 -27.87 18.94
N CYS A 3 -0.52 -26.98 18.24
CA CYS A 3 -1.11 -26.13 17.21
C CYS A 3 -1.72 -26.93 16.04
N SER A 4 -1.12 -28.05 15.67
CA SER A 4 -1.64 -28.92 14.62
C SER A 4 -2.94 -29.61 15.05
N SER A 5 -3.06 -30.02 16.33
CA SER A 5 -4.29 -30.62 16.88
C SER A 5 -5.44 -29.62 16.92
N ASP A 6 -5.17 -28.35 17.26
CA ASP A 6 -6.17 -27.30 17.35
C ASP A 6 -6.76 -26.94 15.98
N LEU A 7 -5.88 -26.84 14.96
CA LEU A 7 -6.32 -26.63 13.56
C LEU A 7 -7.20 -27.79 13.08
N HIS A 8 -6.78 -29.05 13.32
CA HIS A 8 -7.57 -30.22 12.96
C HIS A 8 -8.91 -30.28 13.71
N HIS A 9 -8.97 -29.83 14.98
CA HIS A 9 -10.22 -29.74 15.72
C HIS A 9 -11.21 -28.79 15.03
N ILE A 10 -10.77 -27.61 14.60
CA ILE A 10 -11.63 -26.65 13.89
C ILE A 10 -12.15 -27.25 12.58
N GLU A 11 -11.25 -27.81 11.75
CA GLU A 11 -11.63 -28.45 10.48
C GLU A 11 -12.60 -29.61 10.69
N ALA A 12 -12.34 -30.49 11.68
CA ALA A 12 -13.18 -31.61 12.01
C ALA A 12 -14.56 -31.18 12.54
N THR A 13 -14.62 -30.12 13.34
CA THR A 13 -15.87 -29.57 13.88
C THR A 13 -16.75 -29.02 12.77
N VAL A 14 -16.18 -28.23 11.82
CA VAL A 14 -16.92 -27.74 10.66
C VAL A 14 -17.41 -28.89 9.77
N ALA A 15 -16.57 -29.91 9.54
CA ALA A 15 -16.97 -31.08 8.74
C ALA A 15 -18.10 -31.89 9.39
N LYS A 16 -18.10 -32.04 10.73
CA LYS A 16 -19.18 -32.67 11.47
C LYS A 16 -20.45 -31.82 11.41
N ALA A 17 -20.37 -30.53 11.61
CA ALA A 17 -21.50 -29.63 11.53
C ALA A 17 -22.19 -29.66 10.15
N ALA A 18 -21.44 -29.89 9.07
CA ALA A 18 -21.99 -29.97 7.71
C ALA A 18 -23.03 -31.10 7.54
N ILE A 19 -22.95 -32.16 8.36
CA ILE A 19 -23.86 -33.33 8.32
C ILE A 19 -24.74 -33.41 9.55
N GLU A 20 -24.67 -32.46 10.47
CA GLU A 20 -25.50 -32.44 11.69
C GLU A 20 -26.94 -32.06 11.34
N PRO A 21 -27.93 -32.90 11.66
CA PRO A 21 -29.33 -32.65 11.35
C PRO A 21 -30.01 -31.68 12.31
N ASP A 22 -29.54 -31.59 13.57
CA ASP A 22 -30.09 -30.67 14.57
C ASP A 22 -29.53 -29.25 14.33
N ALA A 23 -30.43 -28.32 14.05
CA ALA A 23 -30.06 -26.96 13.70
C ALA A 23 -29.37 -26.18 14.84
N GLU A 24 -29.78 -26.45 16.10
CA GLU A 24 -29.18 -25.77 17.27
C GLU A 24 -27.79 -26.34 17.57
N VAL A 25 -27.62 -27.66 17.51
CA VAL A 25 -26.32 -28.31 17.65
C VAL A 25 -25.38 -27.90 16.53
N ARG A 26 -25.88 -27.89 15.28
CA ARG A 26 -25.11 -27.39 14.11
C ARG A 26 -24.65 -25.97 14.32
N LYS A 27 -25.50 -25.08 14.77
CA LYS A 27 -25.17 -23.68 15.04
C LYS A 27 -24.12 -23.55 16.14
N ALA A 28 -24.24 -24.33 17.22
CA ALA A 28 -23.25 -24.37 18.31
C ALA A 28 -21.86 -24.83 17.80
N MET A 29 -21.83 -25.86 16.95
CA MET A 29 -20.59 -26.35 16.33
C MET A 29 -19.94 -25.31 15.40
N LEU A 30 -20.74 -24.50 14.72
CA LEU A 30 -20.25 -23.45 13.80
C LEU A 30 -20.01 -22.10 14.50
N THR A 31 -20.19 -22.02 15.82
CA THR A 31 -19.88 -20.85 16.62
C THR A 31 -18.49 -21.00 17.25
N PHE A 32 -17.54 -20.21 16.80
CA PHE A 32 -16.16 -20.17 17.32
C PHE A 32 -15.99 -18.98 18.24
N VAL A 33 -15.62 -19.24 19.49
CA VAL A 33 -15.47 -18.22 20.51
C VAL A 33 -14.00 -18.05 20.85
N VAL A 34 -13.51 -16.81 20.77
CA VAL A 34 -12.19 -16.40 21.25
C VAL A 34 -12.35 -15.65 22.56
N CYS A 35 -11.79 -16.19 23.64
CA CYS A 35 -11.78 -15.57 24.96
C CYS A 35 -10.53 -14.69 25.11
N GLY A 36 -10.77 -13.40 25.37
CA GLY A 36 -9.72 -12.39 25.49
C GLY A 36 -9.51 -11.61 24.21
N SER A 37 -9.50 -10.30 24.34
CA SER A 37 -9.34 -9.34 23.23
C SER A 37 -8.00 -8.61 23.24
N GLY A 38 -6.99 -9.19 23.85
CA GLY A 38 -5.59 -8.77 23.72
C GLY A 38 -5.06 -9.00 22.30
N PHE A 39 -3.78 -8.73 22.06
CA PHE A 39 -3.17 -8.90 20.74
C PHE A 39 -3.38 -10.30 20.19
N THR A 40 -3.09 -11.34 20.98
CA THR A 40 -3.23 -12.74 20.58
C THR A 40 -4.67 -13.07 20.18
N GLY A 41 -5.66 -12.66 20.94
CA GLY A 41 -7.07 -12.97 20.64
C GLY A 41 -7.57 -12.25 19.40
N ILE A 42 -7.17 -11.02 19.20
CA ILE A 42 -7.52 -10.24 18.02
C ILE A 42 -6.81 -10.77 16.76
N GLU A 43 -5.55 -11.20 16.87
CA GLU A 43 -4.86 -11.88 15.76
C GLU A 43 -5.51 -13.22 15.43
N MET A 44 -5.87 -14.01 16.44
CA MET A 44 -6.56 -15.30 16.24
C MET A 44 -7.90 -15.14 15.52
N VAL A 45 -8.75 -14.21 15.97
CA VAL A 45 -10.02 -13.98 15.26
C VAL A 45 -9.79 -13.44 13.86
N GLY A 46 -8.74 -12.66 13.65
CA GLY A 46 -8.30 -12.19 12.32
C GLY A 46 -7.94 -13.35 11.39
N GLU A 47 -7.21 -14.34 11.88
CA GLU A 47 -6.90 -15.55 11.12
C GLU A 47 -8.17 -16.38 10.81
N LEU A 48 -9.08 -16.50 11.75
CA LEU A 48 -10.38 -17.18 11.54
C LEU A 48 -11.24 -16.46 10.48
N ILE A 49 -11.23 -15.14 10.44
CA ILE A 49 -11.91 -14.35 9.39
C ILE A 49 -11.38 -14.73 8.00
N ASP A 50 -10.06 -14.81 7.84
CA ASP A 50 -9.44 -15.14 6.57
C ASP A 50 -9.61 -16.63 6.20
N TRP A 51 -9.80 -17.49 7.18
CA TRP A 51 -9.97 -18.94 6.99
C TRP A 51 -11.43 -19.37 6.77
N LYS A 52 -12.39 -18.59 7.23
CA LYS A 52 -13.83 -18.87 7.21
C LYS A 52 -14.33 -19.34 5.84
N ASP A 53 -14.02 -18.59 4.78
CA ASP A 53 -14.49 -18.88 3.41
C ASP A 53 -13.94 -20.23 2.90
N ARG A 54 -12.71 -20.58 3.28
CA ARG A 54 -12.09 -21.84 2.91
C ARG A 54 -12.70 -23.00 3.67
N LEU A 55 -12.87 -22.87 5.00
CA LEU A 55 -13.52 -23.88 5.83
C LEU A 55 -14.93 -24.21 5.31
N ALA A 56 -15.72 -23.18 5.02
CA ALA A 56 -17.06 -23.35 4.48
C ALA A 56 -17.06 -24.03 3.11
N LYS A 57 -16.16 -23.64 2.22
CA LYS A 57 -16.01 -24.25 0.90
C LYS A 57 -15.64 -25.72 0.98
N ASP A 58 -14.68 -26.07 1.84
CA ASP A 58 -14.20 -27.44 1.99
C ASP A 58 -15.30 -28.33 2.58
N ALA A 59 -16.10 -27.82 3.51
CA ALA A 59 -17.25 -28.49 4.10
C ALA A 59 -18.56 -28.39 3.27
N LYS A 60 -18.58 -27.62 2.18
CA LYS A 60 -19.74 -27.35 1.31
C LYS A 60 -20.94 -26.74 2.05
N ILE A 61 -20.70 -25.82 2.96
CA ILE A 61 -21.70 -25.05 3.71
C ILE A 61 -21.63 -23.57 3.31
N ASP A 62 -22.65 -22.79 3.70
CA ASP A 62 -22.61 -21.33 3.51
C ASP A 62 -21.61 -20.72 4.51
N PRO A 63 -20.66 -19.87 4.07
CA PRO A 63 -19.80 -19.14 4.99
C PRO A 63 -20.55 -18.36 6.06
N ASP A 64 -21.73 -17.86 5.78
CA ASP A 64 -22.53 -17.09 6.73
C ASP A 64 -23.09 -17.93 7.90
N GLU A 65 -23.08 -19.26 7.80
CA GLU A 65 -23.39 -20.16 8.91
C GLU A 65 -22.31 -20.16 10.01
N ILE A 66 -21.04 -19.85 9.65
CA ILE A 66 -19.95 -19.79 10.61
C ILE A 66 -19.98 -18.44 11.35
N THR A 67 -20.18 -18.51 12.65
CA THR A 67 -20.18 -17.36 13.56
C THR A 67 -18.84 -17.24 14.27
N LEU A 68 -18.23 -16.05 14.23
CA LEU A 68 -17.02 -15.72 14.96
C LEU A 68 -17.36 -14.75 16.09
N MET A 69 -16.89 -15.04 17.30
CA MET A 69 -17.22 -14.26 18.49
C MET A 69 -15.96 -14.01 19.33
N VAL A 70 -15.83 -12.80 19.85
CA VAL A 70 -14.82 -12.43 20.85
C VAL A 70 -15.52 -12.11 22.15
N VAL A 71 -15.12 -12.79 23.22
CA VAL A 71 -15.63 -12.56 24.57
C VAL A 71 -14.55 -11.91 25.42
N GLU A 72 -14.86 -10.76 25.99
CA GLU A 72 -13.93 -9.94 26.76
C GLU A 72 -14.55 -9.48 28.08
N ALA A 73 -13.79 -9.63 29.15
CA ALA A 73 -14.21 -9.20 30.49
C ALA A 73 -14.16 -7.67 30.67
N MET A 74 -13.32 -7.01 29.90
CA MET A 74 -13.13 -5.56 29.93
C MET A 74 -14.13 -4.83 29.02
N PRO A 75 -14.34 -3.50 29.22
CA PRO A 75 -15.27 -2.72 28.40
C PRO A 75 -14.77 -2.43 26.99
N THR A 76 -13.53 -2.75 26.66
CA THR A 76 -12.90 -2.42 25.39
C THR A 76 -11.92 -3.51 24.96
N ILE A 77 -11.72 -3.65 23.67
CA ILE A 77 -10.66 -4.50 23.11
C ILE A 77 -9.31 -3.76 23.11
N LEU A 78 -8.22 -4.51 22.99
CA LEU A 78 -6.85 -3.99 22.78
C LEU A 78 -6.49 -2.85 23.78
N ASN A 79 -6.67 -3.09 25.07
CA ASN A 79 -6.47 -2.10 26.13
C ASN A 79 -5.06 -1.48 26.18
N MET A 80 -4.07 -2.08 25.51
CA MET A 80 -2.71 -1.56 25.36
C MET A 80 -2.58 -0.48 24.27
N LEU A 81 -3.58 -0.34 23.40
CA LEU A 81 -3.63 0.67 22.36
C LEU A 81 -4.43 1.91 22.78
N SER A 82 -4.24 3.01 22.06
CA SER A 82 -5.08 4.18 22.22
C SER A 82 -6.55 3.83 21.95
N ARG A 83 -7.48 4.49 22.63
CA ARG A 83 -8.92 4.25 22.44
C ARG A 83 -9.36 4.46 20.97
N ASN A 84 -8.73 5.42 20.30
CA ASN A 84 -9.02 5.71 18.89
C ASN A 84 -8.58 4.55 17.97
N ASP A 85 -7.43 3.95 18.22
CA ASP A 85 -6.92 2.84 17.42
C ASP A 85 -7.70 1.55 17.72
N ALA A 86 -8.03 1.28 18.98
CA ALA A 86 -8.90 0.17 19.36
C ALA A 86 -10.28 0.27 18.66
N ALA A 87 -10.89 1.46 18.62
CA ALA A 87 -12.16 1.69 17.93
C ALA A 87 -12.08 1.48 16.40
N LYS A 88 -10.91 1.64 15.78
CA LYS A 88 -10.73 1.27 14.36
C LYS A 88 -10.77 -0.25 14.19
N ALA A 89 -10.14 -0.99 15.12
CA ALA A 89 -10.15 -2.44 15.13
C ALA A 89 -11.56 -3.00 15.38
N GLU A 90 -12.30 -2.45 16.36
CA GLU A 90 -13.70 -2.80 16.63
C GLU A 90 -14.55 -2.67 15.37
N ARG A 91 -14.54 -1.50 14.72
CA ARG A 91 -15.28 -1.26 13.47
C ARG A 91 -14.88 -2.21 12.32
N TYR A 92 -13.62 -2.63 12.27
CA TYR A 92 -13.19 -3.59 11.25
C TYR A 92 -13.72 -5.00 11.56
N LEU A 93 -13.69 -5.43 12.81
CA LEU A 93 -14.24 -6.71 13.25
C LEU A 93 -15.75 -6.78 13.03
N GLU A 94 -16.49 -5.73 13.41
CA GLU A 94 -17.93 -5.60 13.13
C GLU A 94 -18.25 -5.68 11.64
N LYS A 95 -17.47 -4.98 10.81
CA LYS A 95 -17.59 -5.05 9.34
C LYS A 95 -17.35 -6.45 8.78
N LYS A 96 -16.62 -7.29 9.52
CA LYS A 96 -16.35 -8.69 9.20
C LYS A 96 -17.36 -9.65 9.84
N ASN A 97 -18.45 -9.12 10.41
CA ASN A 97 -19.50 -9.86 11.10
C ASN A 97 -18.97 -10.67 12.31
N VAL A 98 -17.92 -10.16 12.99
CA VAL A 98 -17.48 -10.72 14.27
C VAL A 98 -18.32 -10.11 15.38
N GLN A 99 -18.87 -10.97 16.22
CA GLN A 99 -19.62 -10.53 17.40
C GLN A 99 -18.66 -10.21 18.56
N LEU A 100 -18.79 -9.01 19.14
CA LEU A 100 -17.97 -8.57 20.26
C LEU A 100 -18.84 -8.55 21.53
N LEU A 101 -18.59 -9.46 22.47
CA LEU A 101 -19.20 -9.49 23.79
C LEU A 101 -18.22 -8.87 24.80
N LEU A 102 -18.38 -7.57 25.04
CA LEU A 102 -17.59 -6.81 25.99
C LEU A 102 -18.28 -6.81 27.39
N ASN A 103 -17.52 -6.52 28.45
CA ASN A 103 -17.99 -6.62 29.84
C ASN A 103 -18.57 -8.00 30.19
N SER A 104 -18.12 -9.05 29.54
CA SER A 104 -18.71 -10.39 29.58
C SER A 104 -17.70 -11.43 30.07
N PRO A 105 -17.35 -11.43 31.39
CA PRO A 105 -16.45 -12.47 31.91
C PRO A 105 -17.07 -13.86 31.81
N ILE A 106 -16.31 -14.83 31.32
CA ILE A 106 -16.68 -16.25 31.33
C ILE A 106 -16.51 -16.77 32.76
N VAL A 107 -17.54 -17.42 33.29
CA VAL A 107 -17.54 -18.00 34.65
C VAL A 107 -17.57 -19.52 34.63
N GLU A 108 -18.02 -20.13 33.53
CA GLU A 108 -18.07 -21.57 33.35
C GLU A 108 -17.82 -21.97 31.91
N VAL A 109 -17.13 -23.07 31.69
CA VAL A 109 -16.89 -23.68 30.39
C VAL A 109 -17.38 -25.12 30.43
N ALA A 110 -18.36 -25.44 29.58
CA ALA A 110 -18.89 -26.78 29.38
C ALA A 110 -18.45 -27.30 27.98
N ALA A 111 -18.82 -28.54 27.67
CA ALA A 111 -18.47 -29.15 26.40
C ALA A 111 -19.21 -28.57 25.19
N ASP A 112 -20.37 -27.98 25.39
CA ASP A 112 -21.32 -27.50 24.39
C ASP A 112 -21.69 -26.01 24.53
N HIS A 113 -21.24 -25.36 25.63
CA HIS A 113 -21.49 -23.92 25.84
C HIS A 113 -20.48 -23.30 26.79
N ILE A 114 -20.44 -21.96 26.80
CA ILE A 114 -19.83 -21.16 27.85
C ILE A 114 -20.91 -20.37 28.56
N LYS A 115 -20.71 -20.11 29.86
CA LYS A 115 -21.59 -19.26 30.67
C LYS A 115 -20.92 -17.97 31.05
N LEU A 116 -21.63 -16.86 30.88
CA LEU A 116 -21.16 -15.53 31.20
C LEU A 116 -21.62 -15.12 32.62
N LYS A 117 -20.96 -14.13 33.20
CA LYS A 117 -21.23 -13.66 34.55
C LYS A 117 -22.67 -13.10 34.75
N ASP A 118 -23.28 -12.62 33.69
CA ASP A 118 -24.68 -12.15 33.69
C ASP A 118 -25.72 -13.30 33.66
N GLY A 119 -25.25 -14.54 33.60
CA GLY A 119 -26.08 -15.75 33.55
C GLY A 119 -26.44 -16.20 32.13
N SER A 120 -26.08 -15.44 31.10
CA SER A 120 -26.31 -15.87 29.70
C SER A 120 -25.38 -17.02 29.31
N GLU A 121 -25.86 -17.88 28.42
CA GLU A 121 -25.11 -18.99 27.88
C GLU A 121 -24.89 -18.79 26.37
N VAL A 122 -23.68 -19.08 25.91
CA VAL A 122 -23.32 -19.05 24.50
C VAL A 122 -23.01 -20.44 24.05
N PRO A 123 -23.88 -21.07 23.23
CA PRO A 123 -23.65 -22.41 22.69
C PRO A 123 -22.43 -22.40 21.76
N THR A 124 -21.44 -23.23 22.05
CA THR A 124 -20.23 -23.43 21.26
C THR A 124 -19.56 -24.73 21.60
N HIS A 125 -18.96 -25.38 20.60
CA HIS A 125 -18.08 -26.52 20.77
C HIS A 125 -16.60 -26.20 20.65
N THR A 126 -16.27 -24.90 20.39
CA THR A 126 -14.89 -24.47 20.22
C THR A 126 -14.64 -23.14 20.93
N LEU A 127 -13.93 -23.21 22.05
CA LEU A 127 -13.46 -22.06 22.80
C LEU A 127 -11.93 -21.97 22.67
N ILE A 128 -11.45 -20.86 22.10
CA ILE A 128 -10.02 -20.54 21.99
C ILE A 128 -9.66 -19.57 23.12
N TRP A 129 -8.91 -20.05 24.11
CA TRP A 129 -8.59 -19.28 25.30
C TRP A 129 -7.29 -18.49 25.12
N THR A 130 -7.37 -17.18 25.05
CA THR A 130 -6.23 -16.26 24.96
C THR A 130 -6.17 -15.24 26.10
N ALA A 131 -7.01 -15.43 27.13
CA ALA A 131 -7.15 -14.51 28.25
C ALA A 131 -6.07 -14.74 29.31
N GLY A 132 -4.90 -14.18 29.08
CA GLY A 132 -3.77 -14.17 30.01
C GLY A 132 -2.82 -15.36 29.89
N VAL A 133 -1.59 -15.11 30.27
CA VAL A 133 -0.50 -16.07 30.32
C VAL A 133 0.08 -16.14 31.73
N LYS A 134 0.56 -17.31 32.10
CA LYS A 134 1.31 -17.55 33.35
C LYS A 134 2.70 -18.08 33.02
N ALA A 135 3.62 -17.89 33.94
CA ALA A 135 4.88 -18.61 33.86
C ALA A 135 4.65 -20.13 33.92
N THR A 136 5.60 -20.89 33.40
CA THR A 136 5.53 -22.35 33.46
C THR A 136 5.48 -22.84 34.90
N SER A 137 4.81 -24.00 35.15
CA SER A 137 4.75 -24.61 36.47
C SER A 137 6.14 -24.80 37.10
N ASP A 138 7.11 -25.17 36.27
CA ASP A 138 8.48 -25.45 36.67
C ASP A 138 9.21 -24.22 37.25
N ALA A 139 8.73 -22.99 36.94
CA ALA A 139 9.28 -21.78 37.51
C ALA A 139 9.12 -21.70 39.04
N ALA A 140 8.06 -22.33 39.59
CA ALA A 140 7.84 -22.42 41.03
C ALA A 140 8.88 -23.31 41.73
N ASP A 141 9.41 -24.31 41.03
CA ASP A 141 10.37 -25.28 41.57
C ASP A 141 11.77 -24.67 41.74
N PHE A 142 12.02 -23.51 41.13
CA PHE A 142 13.32 -22.82 41.30
C PHE A 142 13.51 -22.18 42.68
N GLY A 143 12.45 -22.08 43.50
CA GLY A 143 12.49 -21.49 44.82
C GLY A 143 12.81 -19.99 44.83
N LEU A 144 12.60 -19.31 43.73
CA LEU A 144 12.81 -17.87 43.58
C LEU A 144 11.53 -17.11 43.90
N GLU A 145 11.66 -15.83 44.27
CA GLU A 145 10.51 -14.94 44.55
C GLU A 145 9.64 -14.80 43.31
N ALA A 146 8.34 -15.12 43.43
CA ALA A 146 7.36 -15.04 42.34
C ALA A 146 6.37 -13.90 42.59
N ALA A 147 5.99 -13.19 41.53
CA ALA A 147 4.99 -12.15 41.49
C ALA A 147 3.72 -12.58 40.72
N ARG A 148 2.91 -11.62 40.31
CA ARG A 148 1.69 -11.84 39.53
C ARG A 148 1.96 -12.70 38.28
N GLY A 149 1.12 -13.70 38.04
CA GLY A 149 1.24 -14.63 36.92
C GLY A 149 2.38 -15.65 37.09
N SER A 150 2.83 -15.88 38.32
CA SER A 150 3.97 -16.77 38.67
C SER A 150 5.30 -16.34 38.00
N ARG A 151 5.42 -15.09 37.58
CA ARG A 151 6.65 -14.53 37.01
C ARG A 151 7.66 -14.31 38.13
N LEU A 152 8.92 -14.53 37.81
CA LEU A 152 10.00 -14.44 38.79
C LEU A 152 10.53 -13.00 38.92
N VAL A 153 10.73 -12.56 40.15
CA VAL A 153 11.16 -11.18 40.45
C VAL A 153 12.65 -11.02 40.19
N ALA A 154 12.99 -10.01 39.39
CA ALA A 154 14.37 -9.61 39.13
C ALA A 154 14.66 -8.21 39.68
N ASN A 155 15.94 -7.92 39.89
CA ASN A 155 16.43 -6.57 40.16
C ASN A 155 16.69 -5.79 38.84
N GLU A 156 17.18 -4.57 38.93
CA GLU A 156 17.49 -3.70 37.78
C GLU A 156 18.57 -4.27 36.84
N TYR A 157 19.37 -5.22 37.31
CA TYR A 157 20.40 -5.89 36.49
C TYR A 157 19.92 -7.19 35.87
N MET A 158 18.63 -7.51 35.96
CA MET A 158 18.02 -8.78 35.55
C MET A 158 18.46 -9.99 36.35
N GLN A 159 19.04 -9.82 37.56
CA GLN A 159 19.37 -10.91 38.47
C GLN A 159 18.13 -11.28 39.32
N ALA A 160 18.04 -12.56 39.68
CA ALA A 160 17.03 -13.05 40.59
C ALA A 160 17.14 -12.33 41.94
N LYS A 161 16.05 -11.68 42.38
CA LYS A 161 16.01 -10.95 43.63
C LYS A 161 16.26 -11.87 44.81
N GLY A 162 17.18 -11.47 45.72
CA GLY A 162 17.61 -12.27 46.86
C GLY A 162 18.66 -13.33 46.54
N TYR A 163 19.14 -13.41 45.30
CA TYR A 163 20.15 -14.33 44.83
C TYR A 163 21.20 -13.66 43.93
N GLU A 164 21.47 -12.39 44.18
CA GLU A 164 22.34 -11.54 43.37
C GLU A 164 23.80 -12.07 43.36
N ASP A 165 24.20 -12.81 44.38
CA ASP A 165 25.51 -13.45 44.52
C ASP A 165 25.60 -14.83 43.82
N LYS A 166 24.49 -15.37 43.30
CA LYS A 166 24.44 -16.71 42.68
C LYS A 166 24.49 -16.71 41.16
N ASN A 167 24.67 -15.58 40.53
CA ASN A 167 24.73 -15.45 39.09
C ASN A 167 23.47 -16.04 38.36
N ILE A 168 22.30 -15.87 38.94
CA ILE A 168 21.04 -16.29 38.37
C ILE A 168 20.40 -15.07 37.69
N TYR A 169 20.15 -15.19 36.41
CA TYR A 169 19.52 -14.13 35.62
C TYR A 169 18.16 -14.57 35.11
N ILE A 170 17.16 -13.63 35.13
CA ILE A 170 15.80 -13.88 34.68
C ILE A 170 15.51 -12.94 33.52
N ILE A 171 15.02 -13.48 32.40
CA ILE A 171 14.81 -12.74 31.15
C ILE A 171 13.48 -13.13 30.48
N GLY A 172 13.07 -12.35 29.49
CA GLY A 172 11.91 -12.63 28.66
C GLY A 172 10.59 -12.51 29.41
N ASP A 173 9.59 -13.28 29.01
CA ASP A 173 8.25 -13.25 29.58
C ASP A 173 8.19 -13.73 31.05
N LEU A 174 9.22 -14.43 31.47
CA LEU A 174 9.34 -14.92 32.84
C LEU A 174 9.71 -13.81 33.85
N VAL A 175 10.38 -12.74 33.42
CA VAL A 175 10.87 -11.69 34.30
C VAL A 175 9.73 -10.80 34.81
N TYR A 176 9.69 -10.55 36.12
CA TYR A 176 8.90 -9.50 36.72
C TYR A 176 9.84 -8.44 37.29
N TYR A 177 9.87 -7.29 36.66
CA TYR A 177 10.63 -6.12 37.10
C TYR A 177 9.77 -4.87 36.87
N GLU A 178 9.70 -4.00 37.87
CA GLU A 178 8.99 -2.73 37.77
C GLU A 178 10.00 -1.59 37.67
N GLU A 179 10.17 -1.06 36.47
CA GLU A 179 10.99 0.13 36.22
C GLU A 179 10.34 1.38 36.85
N THR A 180 9.03 1.43 36.84
CA THR A 180 8.22 2.39 37.59
C THR A 180 7.18 1.65 38.43
N PRO A 181 6.81 2.15 39.62
CA PRO A 181 5.84 1.48 40.49
C PRO A 181 4.55 1.09 39.76
N ASN A 182 4.12 -0.14 39.95
CA ASN A 182 2.91 -0.73 39.33
C ASN A 182 2.96 -0.87 37.81
N THR A 183 4.14 -0.74 37.18
CA THR A 183 4.32 -0.91 35.73
C THR A 183 5.35 -2.01 35.48
N PRO A 184 4.93 -3.29 35.51
CA PRO A 184 5.84 -4.38 35.29
C PRO A 184 6.26 -4.46 33.82
N THR A 185 7.47 -4.97 33.58
CA THR A 185 7.99 -5.27 32.23
C THR A 185 6.94 -6.00 31.40
N PRO A 186 6.55 -5.48 30.23
CA PRO A 186 5.51 -6.10 29.40
C PRO A 186 5.99 -7.42 28.80
N GLN A 187 5.06 -8.37 28.60
CA GLN A 187 5.35 -9.66 27.97
C GLN A 187 5.26 -9.51 26.43
N ILE A 188 6.28 -8.92 25.85
CA ILE A 188 6.40 -8.66 24.41
C ILE A 188 7.83 -8.95 23.92
N VAL A 189 7.98 -9.23 22.63
CA VAL A 189 9.29 -9.54 22.00
C VAL A 189 10.34 -8.47 22.32
N GLN A 190 10.00 -7.19 22.22
CA GLN A 190 10.93 -6.10 22.52
C GLN A 190 11.46 -6.14 23.95
N ALA A 191 10.62 -6.49 24.94
CA ALA A 191 11.04 -6.64 26.31
C ALA A 191 11.93 -7.87 26.50
N ALA A 192 11.60 -8.99 25.84
CA ALA A 192 12.38 -10.22 25.90
C ALA A 192 13.79 -10.01 25.33
N GLU A 193 13.91 -9.35 24.20
CA GLU A 193 15.20 -9.00 23.60
C GLU A 193 16.04 -8.10 24.50
N GLN A 194 15.45 -7.01 25.01
CA GLN A 194 16.17 -6.02 25.80
C GLN A 194 16.60 -6.58 27.16
N THR A 195 15.76 -7.37 27.84
CA THR A 195 16.14 -8.06 29.07
C THR A 195 17.24 -9.08 28.82
N GLY A 196 17.19 -9.82 27.69
CA GLY A 196 18.24 -10.73 27.27
C GLY A 196 19.58 -10.02 27.02
N HIS A 197 19.55 -8.90 26.31
CA HIS A 197 20.76 -8.08 26.09
C HIS A 197 21.35 -7.54 27.40
N THR A 198 20.52 -7.05 28.32
CA THR A 198 20.96 -6.54 29.61
C THR A 198 21.59 -7.66 30.43
N ALA A 199 20.95 -8.82 30.51
CA ALA A 199 21.50 -9.98 31.22
C ALA A 199 22.84 -10.43 30.64
N ALA A 200 22.91 -10.54 29.28
CA ALA A 200 24.16 -10.95 28.63
C ALA A 200 25.32 -9.97 28.89
N ALA A 201 25.04 -8.65 28.82
CA ALA A 201 26.05 -7.63 29.13
C ALA A 201 26.53 -7.73 30.59
N ASN A 202 25.59 -7.94 31.52
CA ASN A 202 25.89 -8.06 32.95
C ASN A 202 26.62 -9.35 33.30
N ILE A 203 26.32 -10.46 32.64
CA ILE A 203 27.08 -11.70 32.75
C ILE A 203 28.55 -11.49 32.31
N VAL A 204 28.73 -10.78 31.19
CA VAL A 204 30.08 -10.44 30.71
C VAL A 204 30.81 -9.51 31.70
N ALA A 205 30.09 -8.55 32.29
CA ALA A 205 30.65 -7.67 33.32
C ALA A 205 31.08 -8.46 34.56
N ASP A 206 30.27 -9.41 35.04
CA ASP A 206 30.65 -10.29 36.16
C ASP A 206 31.89 -11.11 35.87
N ILE A 207 32.02 -11.67 34.68
CA ILE A 207 33.20 -12.48 34.30
C ILE A 207 34.47 -11.63 34.18
N LYS A 208 34.35 -10.39 33.66
CA LYS A 208 35.50 -9.52 33.40
C LYS A 208 35.80 -8.53 34.53
N GLY A 209 35.01 -8.51 35.60
CA GLY A 209 35.11 -7.52 36.68
C GLY A 209 34.74 -6.10 36.26
N GLY A 210 33.77 -5.96 35.34
CA GLY A 210 33.24 -4.67 34.88
C GLY A 210 32.02 -4.18 35.63
N GLU A 211 31.55 -2.99 35.30
CA GLU A 211 30.32 -2.42 35.87
C GLU A 211 29.07 -3.02 35.21
N LYS A 212 28.05 -3.28 36.02
CA LYS A 212 26.75 -3.74 35.54
C LYS A 212 25.90 -2.56 35.02
N HIS A 213 25.07 -2.83 34.04
CA HIS A 213 24.14 -1.89 33.44
C HIS A 213 22.70 -2.19 33.90
N ALA A 214 22.06 -1.18 34.43
CA ALA A 214 20.63 -1.28 34.79
C ALA A 214 19.77 -1.37 33.52
N PHE A 215 18.75 -2.20 33.60
CA PHE A 215 17.75 -2.33 32.53
C PHE A 215 16.95 -1.04 32.42
N LYS A 216 16.77 -0.61 31.18
CA LYS A 216 15.89 0.50 30.82
C LYS A 216 15.11 0.12 29.57
N GLY A 217 13.82 -0.12 29.74
CA GLY A 217 12.93 -0.50 28.66
C GLY A 217 12.72 0.64 27.66
N ASN A 218 12.86 0.33 26.36
CA ASN A 218 12.60 1.24 25.27
C ASN A 218 11.64 0.58 24.27
N TYR A 219 10.36 0.82 24.43
CA TYR A 219 9.31 0.19 23.62
C TYR A 219 8.91 1.10 22.48
N GLN A 220 9.07 0.60 21.25
CA GLN A 220 8.82 1.35 20.03
C GLN A 220 7.33 1.41 19.63
N GLY A 221 6.46 0.83 20.45
CA GLY A 221 5.03 0.82 20.26
C GLY A 221 4.45 -0.58 20.06
N PHE A 222 3.17 -0.61 19.71
CA PHE A 222 2.39 -1.83 19.59
C PHE A 222 1.76 -1.94 18.20
N MET A 223 1.61 -3.16 17.74
CA MET A 223 1.01 -3.45 16.45
C MET A 223 0.24 -4.76 16.53
N VAL A 224 -0.94 -4.80 15.92
CA VAL A 224 -1.78 -5.99 15.82
C VAL A 224 -2.29 -6.15 14.39
N SER A 225 -2.19 -7.36 13.86
CA SER A 225 -2.81 -7.72 12.59
C SER A 225 -4.18 -8.37 12.81
N ILE A 226 -5.15 -8.05 11.96
CA ILE A 226 -6.45 -8.69 11.91
C ILE A 226 -6.57 -9.37 10.55
N GLY A 227 -6.11 -10.60 10.51
CA GLY A 227 -5.85 -11.32 9.27
C GLY A 227 -4.66 -10.76 8.47
N ALA A 228 -4.50 -11.24 7.25
CA ALA A 228 -3.33 -10.93 6.42
C ALA A 228 -3.35 -9.53 5.79
N LYS A 229 -4.50 -8.82 5.77
CA LYS A 229 -4.68 -7.62 4.94
C LYS A 229 -4.96 -6.34 5.72
N TRP A 230 -5.25 -6.43 6.98
CA TRP A 230 -5.62 -5.28 7.81
C TRP A 230 -4.99 -5.35 9.20
N GLY A 231 -4.60 -4.22 9.74
CA GLY A 231 -4.02 -4.14 11.07
C GLY A 231 -4.13 -2.74 11.64
N VAL A 232 -3.70 -2.60 12.89
CA VAL A 232 -3.55 -1.32 13.60
C VAL A 232 -2.17 -1.27 14.23
N ALA A 233 -1.50 -0.14 14.14
CA ALA A 233 -0.21 0.09 14.78
C ALA A 233 -0.17 1.48 15.40
N ASN A 234 0.41 1.55 16.60
CA ASN A 234 0.80 2.78 17.27
C ASN A 234 2.30 2.72 17.53
N LEU A 235 3.08 3.53 16.81
CA LEU A 235 4.53 3.55 16.88
C LEU A 235 4.98 4.84 17.55
N PHE A 236 5.85 4.69 18.58
CA PHE A 236 6.42 5.81 19.35
C PHE A 236 5.37 6.75 19.95
N ASP A 237 4.15 6.27 20.17
CA ASP A 237 2.98 7.08 20.61
C ASP A 237 2.67 8.31 19.73
N LYS A 238 3.18 8.34 18.52
CA LYS A 238 3.05 9.47 17.57
C LYS A 238 2.51 9.06 16.21
N ILE A 239 2.82 7.86 15.75
CA ILE A 239 2.45 7.40 14.40
C ILE A 239 1.37 6.33 14.53
N HIS A 240 0.15 6.69 14.16
CA HIS A 240 -1.00 5.80 14.16
C HIS A 240 -1.31 5.31 12.74
N LEU A 241 -1.04 4.04 12.49
CA LEU A 241 -1.32 3.39 11.20
C LEU A 241 -2.52 2.46 11.32
N SER A 242 -3.26 2.30 10.24
CA SER A 242 -4.34 1.30 10.16
C SER A 242 -4.48 0.76 8.75
N GLY A 243 -5.07 -0.44 8.64
CA GLY A 243 -5.28 -1.11 7.36
C GLY A 243 -3.99 -1.64 6.76
N PHE A 244 -3.85 -1.47 5.45
CA PHE A 244 -2.72 -1.96 4.67
C PHE A 244 -1.36 -1.41 5.13
N LEU A 245 -1.29 -0.13 5.51
CA LEU A 245 -0.03 0.47 5.97
C LEU A 245 0.47 -0.15 7.28
N ALA A 246 -0.43 -0.54 8.18
CA ALA A 246 -0.05 -1.27 9.39
C ALA A 246 0.52 -2.66 9.04
N ILE A 247 -0.03 -3.36 8.05
CA ILE A 247 0.49 -4.65 7.60
C ILE A 247 1.87 -4.52 6.95
N ILE A 248 2.08 -3.50 6.09
CA ILE A 248 3.43 -3.22 5.55
C ILE A 248 4.43 -3.00 6.68
N MET A 249 4.04 -2.20 7.69
CA MET A 249 4.90 -1.94 8.84
C MET A 249 5.21 -3.24 9.61
N LYS A 250 4.24 -4.16 9.78
CA LYS A 250 4.48 -5.48 10.36
C LYS A 250 5.59 -6.24 9.63
N HIS A 251 5.52 -6.28 8.30
CA HIS A 251 6.56 -6.93 7.51
C HIS A 251 7.93 -6.25 7.62
N ILE A 252 7.97 -4.91 7.67
CA ILE A 252 9.21 -4.15 7.87
C ILE A 252 9.83 -4.47 9.24
N VAL A 253 9.03 -4.49 10.31
CA VAL A 253 9.49 -4.83 11.67
C VAL A 253 10.03 -6.25 11.74
N ASN A 254 9.35 -7.22 11.12
CA ASN A 254 9.83 -8.61 11.08
C ASN A 254 11.14 -8.74 10.28
N LEU A 255 11.27 -8.04 9.15
CA LEU A 255 12.51 -8.02 8.37
C LEU A 255 13.66 -7.37 9.17
N LYS A 256 13.36 -6.28 9.90
CA LYS A 256 14.32 -5.65 10.80
C LYS A 256 14.80 -6.64 11.86
N TYR A 257 13.91 -7.39 12.49
CA TYR A 257 14.26 -8.41 13.47
C TYR A 257 15.24 -9.45 12.88
N PHE A 258 14.95 -9.98 11.68
CA PHE A 258 15.86 -10.91 11.02
C PHE A 258 17.20 -10.28 10.64
N PHE A 259 17.21 -9.00 10.33
CA PHE A 259 18.45 -8.25 10.11
C PHE A 259 19.26 -8.10 11.41
N ASP A 260 18.61 -7.78 12.53
CA ASP A 260 19.25 -7.60 13.84
C ASP A 260 19.90 -8.90 14.34
N ILE A 261 19.27 -10.05 14.11
CA ILE A 261 19.86 -11.37 14.39
C ILE A 261 20.85 -11.83 13.30
N ARG A 262 21.17 -10.96 12.32
CA ARG A 262 22.09 -11.19 11.21
C ARG A 262 21.79 -12.43 10.37
N SER A 263 20.52 -12.75 10.19
CA SER A 263 20.10 -13.91 9.41
C SER A 263 19.50 -13.52 8.05
N GLY A 264 20.36 -13.39 7.04
CA GLY A 264 19.94 -13.22 5.65
C GLY A 264 19.09 -14.40 5.12
N TYR A 265 19.34 -15.61 5.65
CA TYR A 265 18.56 -16.80 5.31
C TYR A 265 17.09 -16.64 5.75
N TYR A 266 16.83 -16.28 7.00
CA TYR A 266 15.46 -16.10 7.49
C TYR A 266 14.77 -14.90 6.85
N MET A 267 15.49 -13.82 6.54
CA MET A 267 14.94 -12.71 5.75
C MET A 267 14.44 -13.18 4.38
N PHE A 268 15.26 -13.95 3.67
CA PHE A 268 14.89 -14.49 2.36
C PHE A 268 13.70 -15.45 2.46
N GLN A 269 13.72 -16.39 3.42
CA GLN A 269 12.61 -17.32 3.64
C GLN A 269 11.31 -16.61 4.01
N TYR A 270 11.38 -15.59 4.86
CA TYR A 270 10.24 -14.77 5.22
C TYR A 270 9.62 -14.08 4.00
N ILE A 271 10.44 -13.42 3.19
CA ILE A 271 9.98 -12.75 1.95
C ILE A 271 9.34 -13.77 1.00
N MET A 272 10.00 -14.89 0.80
CA MET A 272 9.49 -15.94 -0.10
C MET A 272 8.17 -16.52 0.42
N HIS A 273 8.07 -16.79 1.72
CA HIS A 273 6.87 -17.37 2.32
C HIS A 273 5.73 -16.37 2.38
N GLU A 274 5.94 -15.18 2.98
CA GLU A 274 4.86 -14.21 3.25
C GLU A 274 4.42 -13.40 2.02
N ILE A 275 5.29 -13.26 1.01
CA ILE A 275 5.00 -12.41 -0.15
C ILE A 275 4.73 -13.24 -1.40
N PHE A 276 5.55 -14.27 -1.67
CA PHE A 276 5.50 -14.98 -2.95
C PHE A 276 4.79 -16.35 -2.90
N HIS A 277 4.92 -17.11 -1.81
CA HIS A 277 4.42 -18.50 -1.74
C HIS A 277 3.12 -18.66 -0.95
N ILE A 278 2.63 -17.64 -0.29
CA ILE A 278 1.33 -17.73 0.40
C ILE A 278 0.22 -18.04 -0.61
N LYS A 279 -0.58 -19.06 -0.30
CA LYS A 279 -1.78 -19.47 -1.04
C LYS A 279 -3.01 -18.66 -0.58
N ASP A 280 -4.07 -18.71 -1.35
CA ASP A 280 -5.43 -18.31 -0.94
C ASP A 280 -5.65 -16.81 -0.66
N ASP A 281 -5.17 -15.91 -1.52
CA ASP A 281 -5.39 -14.46 -1.39
C ASP A 281 -4.89 -13.83 -0.06
N ARG A 282 -4.17 -14.57 0.78
CA ARG A 282 -3.65 -14.10 2.06
C ARG A 282 -2.40 -13.23 1.91
N SER A 283 -1.65 -13.38 0.83
CA SER A 283 -0.49 -12.53 0.55
C SER A 283 -0.91 -11.10 0.31
N VAL A 284 -0.25 -10.16 1.01
CA VAL A 284 -0.41 -8.72 0.78
C VAL A 284 -0.11 -8.35 -0.67
N ALA A 285 0.92 -8.93 -1.27
CA ALA A 285 1.27 -8.72 -2.67
C ALA A 285 0.32 -9.47 -3.60
N ARG A 286 0.11 -10.78 -3.39
CA ARG A 286 -0.67 -11.62 -4.29
C ARG A 286 -2.17 -11.36 -4.22
N GLY A 287 -2.73 -11.11 -3.05
CA GLY A 287 -4.14 -10.74 -2.90
C GLY A 287 -4.47 -9.40 -3.55
N HIS A 288 -3.54 -8.44 -3.50
CA HIS A 288 -3.63 -7.20 -4.27
C HIS A 288 -3.31 -7.41 -5.74
N THR A 289 -2.35 -8.27 -6.09
CA THR A 289 -1.95 -8.53 -7.47
C THR A 289 -2.86 -9.51 -8.18
N SER A 290 -3.54 -10.46 -7.53
CA SER A 290 -4.48 -11.38 -8.18
C SER A 290 -5.81 -10.70 -8.54
N ARG A 291 -6.32 -9.81 -7.68
CA ARG A 291 -7.53 -9.00 -7.97
C ARG A 291 -7.27 -7.74 -8.77
N TYR A 292 -6.09 -7.14 -8.60
CA TYR A 292 -5.72 -5.83 -9.14
C TYR A 292 -4.29 -5.81 -9.70
N GLY A 293 -3.68 -6.97 -9.91
CA GLY A 293 -2.25 -7.12 -10.17
C GLY A 293 -1.75 -6.31 -11.34
N ASN A 294 -2.44 -6.40 -12.47
CA ASN A 294 -2.10 -5.61 -13.67
C ASN A 294 -2.26 -4.10 -13.42
N VAL A 295 -3.21 -3.72 -12.55
CA VAL A 295 -3.53 -2.32 -12.28
C VAL A 295 -2.52 -1.69 -11.33
N LEU A 296 -2.05 -2.40 -10.30
CA LEU A 296 -1.03 -1.89 -9.38
C LEU A 296 0.35 -1.75 -10.03
N TRP A 297 0.73 -2.70 -10.86
CA TRP A 297 1.99 -2.63 -11.60
C TRP A 297 2.04 -1.44 -12.57
N SER A 298 0.90 -0.99 -13.06
CA SER A 298 0.82 0.18 -13.93
C SER A 298 0.86 1.51 -13.19
N VAL A 299 0.75 1.54 -11.84
CA VAL A 299 0.81 2.79 -11.06
C VAL A 299 2.16 3.51 -11.19
N PRO A 300 3.32 2.87 -10.97
CA PRO A 300 4.61 3.50 -11.20
C PRO A 300 4.78 3.97 -12.65
N LEU A 301 4.35 3.15 -13.61
CA LEU A 301 4.39 3.49 -15.03
C LEU A 301 3.52 4.72 -15.34
N ARG A 302 2.33 4.81 -14.74
CA ARG A 302 1.43 5.96 -14.87
C ARG A 302 2.04 7.25 -14.34
N VAL A 303 2.60 7.18 -13.12
CA VAL A 303 3.25 8.34 -12.50
C VAL A 303 4.44 8.79 -13.36
N PHE A 304 5.29 7.86 -13.78
CA PHE A 304 6.40 8.14 -14.68
C PHE A 304 5.92 8.79 -15.99
N TYR A 305 4.93 8.20 -16.65
CA TYR A 305 4.40 8.71 -17.91
C TYR A 305 3.77 10.10 -17.74
N GLY A 306 3.05 10.32 -16.65
CA GLY A 306 2.51 11.64 -16.31
C GLY A 306 3.62 12.67 -16.04
N MET A 307 4.70 12.27 -15.37
CA MET A 307 5.87 13.15 -15.16
C MET A 307 6.57 13.50 -16.46
N VAL A 308 6.71 12.58 -17.41
CA VAL A 308 7.27 12.87 -18.75
C VAL A 308 6.42 13.91 -19.46
N TRP A 309 5.09 13.74 -19.50
CA TRP A 309 4.18 14.74 -20.07
C TRP A 309 4.28 16.09 -19.35
N LEU A 310 4.41 16.09 -18.03
CA LEU A 310 4.56 17.31 -17.26
C LEU A 310 5.87 18.05 -17.63
N VAL A 311 6.98 17.32 -17.70
CA VAL A 311 8.29 17.91 -18.08
C VAL A 311 8.22 18.51 -19.49
N GLU A 312 7.65 17.79 -20.46
CA GLU A 312 7.51 18.30 -21.83
C GLU A 312 6.59 19.53 -21.91
N SER A 313 5.49 19.53 -21.17
CA SER A 313 4.61 20.70 -21.09
C SER A 313 5.28 21.89 -20.39
N MET A 314 6.06 21.62 -19.33
CA MET A 314 6.79 22.68 -18.62
C MET A 314 7.89 23.30 -19.48
N LYS A 315 8.56 22.54 -20.35
CA LYS A 315 9.50 23.11 -21.35
C LYS A 315 8.81 24.14 -22.23
N LYS A 316 7.58 23.88 -22.66
CA LYS A 316 6.77 24.80 -23.47
C LYS A 316 6.35 26.06 -22.70
N ILE A 317 6.18 25.97 -21.38
CA ILE A 317 5.80 27.12 -20.52
C ILE A 317 7.02 27.93 -20.17
N VAL A 318 8.09 27.31 -19.74
CA VAL A 318 9.30 27.95 -19.23
C VAL A 318 10.13 28.58 -20.37
N GLY A 319 10.18 27.93 -21.55
CA GLY A 319 11.00 28.35 -22.66
C GLY A 319 12.47 28.44 -22.26
N ASN A 320 13.11 29.57 -22.50
CA ASN A 320 14.51 29.85 -22.11
C ASN A 320 14.67 30.31 -20.65
N GLY A 321 13.58 30.30 -19.86
CA GLY A 321 13.58 30.69 -18.45
C GLY A 321 14.17 29.65 -17.51
N ASP A 322 14.19 29.96 -16.22
CA ASP A 322 14.65 29.08 -15.16
C ASP A 322 13.46 28.34 -14.52
N TYR A 323 13.52 27.02 -14.50
CA TYR A 323 12.47 26.18 -13.88
C TYR A 323 12.23 26.48 -12.40
N LEU A 324 13.23 26.94 -11.68
CA LEU A 324 13.15 27.25 -10.26
C LEU A 324 12.71 28.72 -9.99
N LYS A 325 12.57 29.54 -11.04
CA LYS A 325 12.17 30.94 -10.92
C LYS A 325 10.90 31.24 -11.71
N PRO A 326 9.72 31.07 -11.12
CA PRO A 326 8.44 31.29 -11.82
C PRO A 326 8.29 32.66 -12.48
N SER A 327 9.02 33.67 -12.01
CA SER A 327 9.03 35.00 -12.62
C SER A 327 9.65 35.05 -14.01
N THR A 328 10.41 34.03 -14.40
CA THR A 328 11.03 33.91 -15.74
C THR A 328 10.20 33.08 -16.71
N TRP A 329 9.12 32.48 -16.24
CA TRP A 329 8.23 31.69 -17.06
C TRP A 329 7.40 32.59 -17.99
N PHE A 330 6.87 32.00 -19.05
CA PHE A 330 6.08 32.71 -20.06
C PHE A 330 6.86 33.80 -20.84
N GLY A 331 8.20 33.82 -20.71
CA GLY A 331 9.09 34.72 -21.41
C GLY A 331 9.54 34.19 -22.78
N ASP A 332 10.74 34.59 -23.18
CA ASP A 332 11.32 34.21 -24.47
C ASP A 332 11.45 32.69 -24.63
N GLY A 333 11.14 32.21 -25.83
CA GLY A 333 11.09 30.75 -26.12
C GLY A 333 9.87 30.00 -25.57
N SER A 334 8.99 30.64 -24.79
CA SER A 334 7.75 30.02 -24.31
C SER A 334 6.69 29.97 -25.43
N TRP A 335 5.84 28.95 -25.39
CA TRP A 335 4.67 28.84 -26.28
C TRP A 335 3.55 29.82 -25.93
N PHE A 336 3.68 30.58 -24.86
CA PHE A 336 2.74 31.63 -24.44
C PHE A 336 3.10 33.01 -24.98
N THR A 337 4.14 33.12 -25.81
CA THR A 337 4.48 34.35 -26.54
C THR A 337 3.48 34.62 -27.69
N ASP A 338 3.63 35.76 -28.33
CA ASP A 338 2.79 36.16 -29.49
C ASP A 338 3.33 35.65 -30.84
N LYS A 339 4.26 34.69 -30.80
CA LYS A 339 4.83 34.05 -31.98
C LYS A 339 4.29 32.62 -32.11
N VAL A 340 3.84 32.24 -33.32
CA VAL A 340 3.45 30.89 -33.66
C VAL A 340 4.69 30.03 -33.79
N VAL A 341 4.74 28.93 -32.97
CA VAL A 341 5.85 27.95 -32.98
C VAL A 341 5.53 26.77 -33.90
N PHE A 342 4.28 26.56 -34.26
CA PHE A 342 3.86 25.44 -35.14
C PHE A 342 4.54 25.57 -36.51
N PRO A 343 5.27 24.52 -36.98
CA PRO A 343 6.01 24.54 -38.23
C PRO A 343 5.14 24.28 -39.46
N PHE A 344 3.97 24.91 -39.55
CA PHE A 344 3.03 24.65 -40.65
C PHE A 344 3.23 25.66 -41.78
N PRO A 345 3.46 25.18 -43.04
CA PRO A 345 3.82 26.07 -44.17
C PRO A 345 2.81 27.19 -44.41
N TRP A 346 1.50 26.93 -44.33
CA TRP A 346 0.48 27.95 -44.59
C TRP A 346 0.39 29.07 -43.53
N LEU A 347 0.94 28.83 -42.33
CA LEU A 347 1.03 29.87 -41.29
C LEU A 347 2.26 30.79 -41.52
N GLN A 348 3.29 30.26 -42.17
CA GLN A 348 4.52 31.02 -42.51
C GLN A 348 4.33 31.89 -43.74
N GLU A 349 3.55 31.46 -44.75
CA GLU A 349 3.26 32.24 -45.96
C GLU A 349 2.47 33.54 -45.67
N GLN A 350 1.65 33.54 -44.61
CA GLN A 350 0.90 34.74 -44.21
C GLN A 350 1.77 35.85 -43.61
N VAL A 351 2.97 35.51 -43.10
CA VAL A 351 3.93 36.48 -42.59
C VAL A 351 4.65 37.24 -43.72
N THR A 352 4.85 36.56 -44.85
CA THR A 352 5.60 37.14 -45.98
C THR A 352 4.78 38.10 -46.86
N THR A 353 3.45 38.04 -46.81
CA THR A 353 2.56 38.95 -47.58
C THR A 353 2.27 40.26 -46.85
N GLY A 354 2.62 40.39 -45.56
CA GLY A 354 2.35 41.58 -44.75
C GLY A 354 3.57 42.41 -44.32
N ALA A 355 4.79 41.98 -44.63
CA ALA A 355 6.03 42.69 -44.23
C ALA A 355 7.13 42.57 -45.27
N SER A 356 7.09 43.46 -46.25
CA SER A 356 8.32 43.91 -46.90
C SER A 356 9.11 44.71 -45.88
N GLN A 357 10.26 44.19 -45.46
CA GLN A 357 11.26 44.74 -44.52
C GLN A 357 11.18 44.23 -43.07
N ALA A 358 11.76 43.09 -42.85
CA ALA A 358 12.61 42.74 -41.69
C ALA A 358 13.16 41.35 -41.91
N THR A 359 14.15 41.26 -42.78
CA THR A 359 15.03 40.10 -42.96
C THR A 359 16.02 40.09 -41.80
N GLU A 360 16.35 38.90 -41.33
CA GLU A 360 17.38 38.60 -40.33
C GLU A 360 16.97 38.75 -38.86
N THR A 361 16.16 37.89 -38.33
CA THR A 361 16.29 37.35 -36.95
C THR A 361 15.25 36.26 -36.60
N ALA A 362 14.64 35.58 -37.60
CA ALA A 362 13.63 34.55 -37.36
C ALA A 362 14.16 33.10 -37.45
N THR A 363 15.49 32.95 -37.45
CA THR A 363 16.13 31.64 -37.59
C THR A 363 16.56 30.99 -36.27
N THR A 364 16.36 31.67 -35.13
CA THR A 364 16.92 31.20 -33.84
C THR A 364 15.94 30.62 -32.84
N ALA A 365 14.65 30.61 -33.10
CA ALA A 365 13.66 30.09 -32.14
C ALA A 365 12.98 28.74 -32.55
N ALA A 366 13.08 28.37 -33.83
CA ALA A 366 12.75 27.00 -34.27
C ALA A 366 13.92 26.04 -34.03
N SER A 367 15.08 26.57 -33.67
CA SER A 367 16.35 25.85 -33.56
C SER A 367 16.61 25.21 -32.21
N GLY A 368 15.84 25.44 -31.17
CA GLY A 368 16.05 24.76 -29.88
C GLY A 368 15.70 23.25 -29.90
N ALA A 369 14.87 22.80 -30.84
CA ALA A 369 14.69 21.38 -31.13
C ALA A 369 15.29 21.00 -32.51
N ALA A 370 15.58 22.00 -33.36
CA ALA A 370 16.22 21.84 -34.68
C ALA A 370 17.70 22.23 -34.68
N ASP A 371 18.19 23.02 -33.73
CA ASP A 371 19.60 23.47 -33.68
C ASP A 371 20.56 22.44 -33.04
N ALA A 372 20.07 21.37 -32.46
CA ALA A 372 20.87 20.14 -32.36
C ALA A 372 21.09 19.49 -33.76
N ALA A 373 20.33 19.92 -34.78
CA ALA A 373 20.42 19.43 -36.15
C ALA A 373 21.09 20.39 -37.15
N ALA A 374 21.34 21.67 -36.82
CA ALA A 374 21.74 22.69 -37.79
C ALA A 374 23.11 23.31 -37.56
N SER A 375 23.88 22.92 -36.53
CA SER A 375 25.28 23.41 -36.32
C SER A 375 26.35 22.52 -36.98
N GLY A 376 25.96 21.52 -37.78
CA GLY A 376 26.88 20.77 -38.66
C GLY A 376 26.75 21.26 -40.10
N GLY A 377 27.68 22.09 -40.55
CA GLY A 377 27.67 22.60 -41.91
C GLY A 377 27.68 21.50 -42.94
N ALA A 378 27.18 21.78 -44.14
CA ALA A 378 27.27 21.17 -45.45
C ALA A 378 27.48 19.64 -45.67
N ASP A 379 27.92 18.90 -44.66
CA ASP A 379 28.10 17.43 -44.68
C ASP A 379 26.92 16.64 -44.07
N ALA A 380 25.89 17.33 -43.54
CA ALA A 380 24.72 16.68 -42.91
C ALA A 380 23.74 16.03 -43.90
N ALA A 381 23.95 16.21 -45.21
CA ALA A 381 23.07 15.64 -46.25
C ALA A 381 23.27 14.14 -46.50
N THR A 382 24.22 13.47 -45.84
CA THR A 382 24.56 12.06 -46.10
C THR A 382 24.53 11.17 -44.87
N GLN A 383 24.14 11.64 -43.67
CA GLN A 383 23.92 10.73 -42.54
C GLN A 383 22.58 10.02 -42.69
N ALA A 384 22.62 8.72 -42.97
CA ALA A 384 21.43 7.88 -43.03
C ALA A 384 20.71 7.94 -41.68
N ALA A 385 19.43 8.33 -41.68
CA ALA A 385 18.61 8.31 -40.49
C ALA A 385 18.51 6.88 -39.95
N HIS A 386 18.89 6.67 -38.68
CA HIS A 386 18.81 5.36 -38.05
C HIS A 386 17.39 5.04 -37.63
N PHE A 387 16.86 3.93 -38.12
CA PHE A 387 15.59 3.37 -37.66
C PHE A 387 15.81 2.58 -36.37
N GLY A 388 15.04 2.90 -35.31
CA GLY A 388 15.05 2.13 -34.06
C GLY A 388 15.04 3.01 -32.80
N LEU A 389 15.21 2.32 -31.65
CA LEU A 389 15.18 2.94 -30.31
C LEU A 389 16.57 3.44 -29.85
N SER A 390 17.63 3.15 -30.59
CA SER A 390 18.98 3.59 -30.26
C SER A 390 19.60 4.34 -31.44
N TYR A 391 20.27 5.44 -31.14
CA TYR A 391 21.06 6.24 -32.08
C TYR A 391 22.30 6.78 -31.34
N ALA A 392 23.39 7.01 -32.06
CA ALA A 392 24.61 7.51 -31.45
C ALA A 392 24.46 8.99 -31.06
N TYR A 393 25.26 9.42 -30.07
CA TYR A 393 25.28 10.83 -29.67
C TYR A 393 25.66 11.73 -30.85
N GLY A 394 24.82 12.72 -31.14
CA GLY A 394 24.99 13.62 -32.27
C GLY A 394 24.28 13.20 -33.57
N GLU A 395 23.68 12.01 -33.62
CA GLU A 395 22.82 11.60 -34.74
C GLU A 395 21.39 12.12 -34.56
N THR A 396 20.73 12.46 -35.65
CA THR A 396 19.31 12.85 -35.63
C THR A 396 18.41 11.62 -35.68
N PRO A 397 17.46 11.44 -34.70
CA PRO A 397 16.54 10.33 -34.75
C PRO A 397 15.57 10.48 -35.93
N MET A 398 15.17 9.33 -36.51
CA MET A 398 14.23 9.29 -37.63
C MET A 398 12.82 9.70 -37.18
N GLN A 399 12.19 10.62 -37.89
CA GLN A 399 10.80 11.00 -37.72
C GLN A 399 9.86 9.85 -38.12
N VAL A 400 8.68 9.77 -37.48
CA VAL A 400 7.68 8.75 -37.84
C VAL A 400 7.08 9.03 -39.23
N PHE A 401 6.83 10.30 -39.51
CA PHE A 401 6.42 10.78 -40.84
C PHE A 401 7.29 11.98 -41.23
N ASP A 402 7.94 11.93 -42.36
CA ASP A 402 8.76 13.03 -42.89
C ASP A 402 7.91 14.18 -43.42
N HIS A 403 6.68 13.85 -43.88
CA HIS A 403 5.76 14.82 -44.44
C HIS A 403 4.34 14.59 -43.89
N MET A 404 3.64 15.70 -43.66
CA MET A 404 2.23 15.65 -43.25
C MET A 404 1.36 15.07 -44.37
N PRO A 405 0.53 14.02 -44.11
CA PRO A 405 -0.41 13.53 -45.08
C PRO A 405 -1.40 14.59 -45.54
N LYS A 406 -1.69 14.71 -46.85
CA LYS A 406 -2.57 15.76 -47.42
C LYS A 406 -3.95 15.85 -46.76
N TRP A 407 -4.55 14.72 -46.41
CA TRP A 407 -5.83 14.70 -45.72
C TRP A 407 -5.74 15.33 -44.31
N PHE A 408 -4.66 15.07 -43.59
CA PHE A 408 -4.42 15.63 -42.26
C PHE A 408 -4.05 17.11 -42.33
N GLU A 409 -3.29 17.51 -43.34
CA GLU A 409 -3.01 18.91 -43.65
C GLU A 409 -4.31 19.70 -43.88
N SER A 410 -5.28 19.15 -44.61
CA SER A 410 -6.59 19.77 -44.81
C SER A 410 -7.36 19.93 -43.49
N VAL A 411 -7.30 18.93 -42.60
CA VAL A 411 -7.88 19.03 -41.27
C VAL A 411 -7.21 20.11 -40.43
N MET A 412 -5.88 20.17 -40.43
CA MET A 412 -5.11 21.16 -39.68
C MET A 412 -5.32 22.57 -40.22
N LYS A 413 -5.40 22.77 -41.55
CA LYS A 413 -5.78 24.06 -42.15
C LYS A 413 -7.18 24.52 -41.75
N PHE A 414 -8.13 23.60 -41.65
CA PHE A 414 -9.46 23.89 -41.15
C PHE A 414 -9.48 24.28 -39.65
N MET A 415 -8.69 23.56 -38.83
CA MET A 415 -8.59 23.82 -37.39
C MET A 415 -7.79 25.10 -37.05
N MET A 416 -6.78 25.41 -37.87
CA MET A 416 -5.88 26.57 -37.67
C MET A 416 -5.74 27.36 -38.98
N PRO A 417 -6.80 28.10 -39.38
CA PRO A 417 -6.83 28.79 -40.66
C PRO A 417 -5.96 30.06 -40.70
N ASN A 418 -5.62 30.63 -39.55
CA ASN A 418 -4.83 31.84 -39.44
C ASN A 418 -3.95 31.85 -38.18
N GLN A 419 -3.07 32.83 -38.05
CA GLN A 419 -2.10 32.96 -36.95
C GLN A 419 -2.78 33.16 -35.60
N GLU A 420 -3.87 33.91 -35.51
CA GLU A 420 -4.57 34.14 -34.22
C GLU A 420 -5.13 32.84 -33.63
N VAL A 421 -5.78 32.05 -34.48
CA VAL A 421 -6.29 30.72 -34.06
C VAL A 421 -5.16 29.77 -33.74
N ALA A 422 -4.05 29.83 -34.49
CA ALA A 422 -2.86 28.99 -34.21
C ALA A 422 -2.21 29.37 -32.87
N LEU A 423 -2.11 30.66 -32.52
CA LEU A 423 -1.64 31.12 -31.22
C LEU A 423 -2.56 30.67 -30.08
N PHE A 424 -3.88 30.77 -30.26
CA PHE A 424 -4.84 30.28 -29.29
C PHE A 424 -4.69 28.77 -29.08
N MET A 425 -4.63 28.00 -30.18
CA MET A 425 -4.48 26.53 -30.11
C MET A 425 -3.17 26.11 -29.48
N GLN A 426 -2.07 26.81 -29.74
CA GLN A 426 -0.77 26.58 -29.14
C GLN A 426 -0.82 26.70 -27.60
N LYS A 427 -1.38 27.80 -27.10
CA LYS A 427 -1.58 28.05 -25.66
C LYS A 427 -2.55 27.02 -25.05
N PHE A 428 -3.69 26.78 -25.71
CA PHE A 428 -4.70 25.83 -25.27
C PHE A 428 -4.16 24.39 -25.17
N MET A 429 -3.44 23.93 -26.21
CA MET A 429 -2.86 22.58 -26.22
C MET A 429 -1.84 22.37 -25.10
N THR A 430 -1.00 23.38 -24.82
CA THR A 430 -0.05 23.31 -23.71
C THR A 430 -0.78 23.16 -22.37
N ILE A 431 -1.88 23.89 -22.15
CA ILE A 431 -2.70 23.75 -20.94
C ILE A 431 -3.32 22.35 -20.86
N VAL A 432 -3.84 21.82 -21.96
CA VAL A 432 -4.41 20.47 -22.03
C VAL A 432 -3.37 19.42 -21.68
N GLU A 433 -2.13 19.53 -22.19
CA GLU A 433 -1.04 18.63 -21.86
C GLU A 433 -0.70 18.65 -20.36
N VAL A 434 -0.65 19.84 -19.74
CA VAL A 434 -0.45 19.97 -18.28
C VAL A 434 -1.59 19.31 -17.51
N CYS A 435 -2.84 19.54 -17.90
CA CYS A 435 -4.00 18.92 -17.28
C CYS A 435 -3.96 17.39 -17.38
N ILE A 436 -3.60 16.85 -18.54
CA ILE A 436 -3.42 15.41 -18.76
C ILE A 436 -2.30 14.87 -17.88
N ALA A 437 -1.16 15.55 -17.83
CA ALA A 437 -0.02 15.15 -16.99
C ALA A 437 -0.42 15.07 -15.51
N LEU A 438 -1.04 16.11 -14.99
CA LEU A 438 -1.52 16.16 -13.60
C LEU A 438 -2.61 15.11 -13.33
N ALA A 439 -3.52 14.89 -14.27
CA ALA A 439 -4.55 13.86 -14.17
C ALA A 439 -3.95 12.45 -14.11
N LEU A 440 -2.95 12.16 -14.94
CA LEU A 440 -2.22 10.89 -14.91
C LEU A 440 -1.47 10.70 -13.60
N ILE A 441 -0.75 11.70 -13.11
CA ILE A 441 -0.03 11.63 -11.83
C ILE A 441 -1.00 11.37 -10.68
N ALA A 442 -2.08 12.16 -10.60
CA ALA A 442 -3.10 12.04 -9.55
C ALA A 442 -3.97 10.78 -9.69
N GLY A 443 -3.95 10.12 -10.84
CA GLY A 443 -4.84 9.00 -11.15
C GLY A 443 -6.31 9.42 -11.29
N LEU A 444 -6.55 10.57 -11.95
CA LEU A 444 -7.87 11.11 -12.22
C LEU A 444 -8.21 10.91 -13.70
N PHE A 445 -9.40 10.35 -13.97
CA PHE A 445 -9.84 10.01 -15.32
C PHE A 445 -8.78 9.25 -16.11
N THR A 446 -8.12 8.29 -15.50
CA THR A 446 -6.93 7.61 -16.02
C THR A 446 -7.16 7.04 -17.41
N TRP A 447 -8.33 6.44 -17.65
CA TRP A 447 -8.68 5.90 -18.96
C TRP A 447 -8.77 7.02 -20.01
N LEU A 448 -9.49 8.10 -19.71
CA LEU A 448 -9.70 9.22 -20.63
C LEU A 448 -8.40 9.98 -20.90
N SER A 449 -7.62 10.26 -19.84
CA SER A 449 -6.32 10.92 -19.96
C SER A 449 -5.36 10.11 -20.82
N SER A 450 -5.31 8.78 -20.63
CA SER A 450 -4.48 7.90 -21.46
C SER A 450 -4.97 7.85 -22.91
N ALA A 451 -6.28 7.78 -23.15
CA ALA A 451 -6.84 7.82 -24.50
C ALA A 451 -6.53 9.17 -25.20
N ALA A 452 -6.60 10.28 -24.47
CA ALA A 452 -6.24 11.60 -24.98
C ALA A 452 -4.75 11.67 -25.38
N THR A 453 -3.85 11.09 -24.59
CA THR A 453 -2.41 11.04 -24.95
C THR A 453 -2.17 10.22 -26.22
N ILE A 454 -2.93 9.15 -26.47
CA ILE A 454 -2.84 8.40 -27.74
C ILE A 454 -3.19 9.30 -28.91
N GLY A 455 -4.33 10.02 -28.81
CA GLY A 455 -4.76 10.95 -29.86
C GLY A 455 -3.74 12.05 -30.13
N LEU A 456 -3.19 12.67 -29.07
CA LEU A 456 -2.16 13.69 -29.20
C LEU A 456 -0.88 13.14 -29.82
N THR A 457 -0.42 11.98 -29.39
CA THR A 457 0.79 11.35 -29.95
C THR A 457 0.61 11.02 -31.44
N ILE A 458 -0.56 10.51 -31.82
CA ILE A 458 -0.88 10.27 -33.25
C ILE A 458 -0.87 11.59 -34.03
N ALA A 459 -1.48 12.65 -33.48
CA ALA A 459 -1.47 13.95 -34.13
C ALA A 459 -0.03 14.51 -34.29
N PHE A 460 0.83 14.34 -33.28
CA PHE A 460 2.25 14.73 -33.38
C PHE A 460 3.01 13.87 -34.40
N CYS A 461 2.74 12.56 -34.48
CA CYS A 461 3.31 11.72 -35.53
C CYS A 461 2.92 12.23 -36.93
N LEU A 462 1.63 12.46 -37.17
CA LEU A 462 1.09 12.94 -38.44
C LEU A 462 1.58 14.35 -38.82
N SER A 463 1.91 15.16 -37.82
CA SER A 463 2.46 16.50 -38.03
C SER A 463 3.96 16.53 -38.32
N GLY A 464 4.64 15.37 -38.33
CA GLY A 464 6.10 15.30 -38.48
C GLY A 464 6.89 15.76 -37.26
N MET A 465 6.23 15.90 -36.10
CA MET A 465 6.84 16.38 -34.87
C MET A 465 7.20 15.26 -33.88
N PHE A 466 7.20 14.00 -34.34
CA PHE A 466 7.42 12.86 -33.46
C PHE A 466 8.41 11.84 -34.05
N TYR A 467 9.29 11.32 -33.21
CA TYR A 467 10.39 10.44 -33.60
C TYR A 467 10.10 8.99 -33.24
N TRP A 468 10.65 8.05 -34.02
CA TRP A 468 10.51 6.60 -33.79
C TRP A 468 10.99 6.16 -32.42
N VAL A 469 12.03 6.78 -31.86
CA VAL A 469 12.55 6.50 -30.52
C VAL A 469 11.52 6.73 -29.42
N ASN A 470 10.49 7.53 -29.69
CA ASN A 470 9.43 7.88 -28.73
C ASN A 470 8.11 7.13 -28.98
N ILE A 471 8.07 6.19 -29.94
CA ILE A 471 6.83 5.48 -30.31
C ILE A 471 6.22 4.68 -29.13
N TRP A 472 7.01 4.36 -28.12
CA TRP A 472 6.58 3.71 -26.90
C TRP A 472 5.50 4.49 -26.13
N PHE A 473 5.37 5.80 -26.35
CA PHE A 473 4.32 6.63 -25.77
C PHE A 473 2.93 6.06 -26.02
N ILE A 474 2.65 5.60 -27.24
CA ILE A 474 1.37 5.02 -27.65
C ILE A 474 1.09 3.73 -26.88
N PHE A 475 2.07 2.84 -26.81
CA PHE A 475 1.92 1.53 -26.14
C PHE A 475 1.77 1.67 -24.62
N VAL A 476 2.51 2.59 -24.01
CA VAL A 476 2.35 2.92 -22.59
C VAL A 476 0.96 3.47 -22.31
N ALA A 477 0.48 4.39 -23.15
CA ALA A 477 -0.87 4.94 -23.00
C ALA A 477 -1.95 3.86 -23.09
N PHE A 478 -1.86 2.92 -24.04
CA PHE A 478 -2.75 1.75 -24.12
C PHE A 478 -2.70 0.90 -22.84
N ALA A 479 -1.50 0.63 -22.31
CA ALA A 479 -1.34 -0.12 -21.06
C ALA A 479 -1.98 0.60 -19.87
N LEU A 480 -1.97 1.94 -19.86
CA LEU A 480 -2.53 2.75 -18.78
C LEU A 480 -4.07 2.91 -18.86
N MET A 481 -4.70 2.57 -19.99
CA MET A 481 -6.16 2.56 -20.10
C MET A 481 -6.83 1.48 -19.22
N ASN A 482 -6.06 0.66 -18.53
CA ASN A 482 -6.54 -0.37 -17.61
C ASN A 482 -7.22 0.15 -16.33
N GLY A 483 -7.25 1.46 -16.11
CA GLY A 483 -7.93 2.08 -14.97
C GLY A 483 -7.16 2.06 -13.66
N SER A 484 -5.83 2.17 -13.70
CA SER A 484 -4.95 2.19 -12.52
C SER A 484 -5.30 3.28 -11.47
N GLY A 485 -5.99 4.34 -11.86
CA GLY A 485 -6.49 5.37 -10.95
C GLY A 485 -7.55 4.87 -9.96
N ARG A 486 -8.24 3.78 -10.26
CA ARG A 486 -9.18 3.14 -9.32
C ARG A 486 -8.46 2.34 -8.23
N ALA A 487 -7.29 1.80 -8.50
CA ALA A 487 -6.49 1.08 -7.51
C ALA A 487 -5.79 2.06 -6.56
N VAL A 488 -5.05 3.01 -7.13
CA VAL A 488 -4.33 4.07 -6.38
C VAL A 488 -4.47 5.38 -7.15
N GLY A 489 -5.40 6.25 -6.76
CA GLY A 489 -5.63 7.53 -7.39
C GLY A 489 -7.03 8.09 -7.11
N LEU A 490 -7.30 9.27 -7.66
CA LEU A 490 -8.57 9.99 -7.45
C LEU A 490 -9.76 9.30 -8.12
N ASP A 491 -9.57 8.47 -9.14
CA ASP A 491 -10.63 7.69 -9.79
C ASP A 491 -11.41 6.80 -8.82
N ARG A 492 -10.77 6.39 -7.71
CA ARG A 492 -11.40 5.59 -6.66
C ARG A 492 -12.60 6.29 -6.03
N TRP A 493 -12.57 7.61 -5.92
CA TRP A 493 -13.63 8.42 -5.30
C TRP A 493 -14.46 9.16 -6.33
N VAL A 494 -13.80 9.74 -7.34
CA VAL A 494 -14.46 10.59 -8.35
C VAL A 494 -15.39 9.78 -9.26
N ILE A 495 -14.94 8.64 -9.77
CA ILE A 495 -15.77 7.82 -10.68
C ILE A 495 -17.04 7.28 -9.98
N PRO A 496 -17.00 6.70 -8.76
CA PRO A 496 -18.21 6.31 -8.05
C PRO A 496 -19.12 7.49 -7.70
N TRP A 497 -18.55 8.66 -7.41
CA TRP A 497 -19.34 9.87 -7.16
C TRP A 497 -20.10 10.32 -8.42
N ILE A 498 -19.43 10.38 -9.58
CA ILE A 498 -20.05 10.69 -10.88
C ILE A 498 -21.13 9.65 -11.20
N GLN A 499 -20.84 8.37 -11.04
CA GLN A 499 -21.80 7.29 -11.31
C GLN A 499 -23.04 7.40 -10.42
N ARG A 500 -22.90 7.78 -9.15
CA ARG A 500 -24.04 8.02 -8.25
C ARG A 500 -24.87 9.24 -8.67
N LYS A 501 -24.22 10.31 -9.15
CA LYS A 501 -24.91 11.55 -9.55
C LYS A 501 -25.55 11.45 -10.94
N LEU A 502 -24.83 10.91 -11.91
CA LEU A 502 -25.25 10.85 -13.31
C LEU A 502 -25.83 9.48 -13.72
N GLY A 503 -25.59 8.43 -12.94
CA GLY A 503 -26.03 7.07 -13.28
C GLY A 503 -27.54 6.94 -13.47
N LYS A 504 -28.34 7.69 -12.69
CA LYS A 504 -29.80 7.74 -12.86
C LYS A 504 -30.20 8.36 -14.19
N ALA A 505 -29.48 9.38 -14.67
CA ALA A 505 -29.74 10.04 -15.93
C ALA A 505 -29.27 9.22 -17.14
N TRP A 506 -28.16 8.46 -16.99
CA TRP A 506 -27.51 7.72 -18.08
C TRP A 506 -28.04 6.29 -18.23
N TYR A 507 -28.28 5.59 -17.11
CA TYR A 507 -28.67 4.17 -17.11
C TYR A 507 -30.11 3.92 -16.68
N GLY A 508 -30.92 4.96 -16.40
CA GLY A 508 -32.22 4.81 -15.77
C GLY A 508 -32.12 4.30 -14.34
N THR A 509 -33.19 3.73 -13.80
CA THR A 509 -33.12 2.99 -12.52
C THR A 509 -32.20 1.80 -12.70
N PRO A 510 -31.08 1.68 -11.99
CA PRO A 510 -30.16 0.57 -12.15
C PRO A 510 -30.88 -0.71 -11.71
N LYS A 511 -31.30 -1.54 -12.65
CA LYS A 511 -31.39 -2.97 -12.39
C LYS A 511 -29.96 -3.38 -12.04
N ALA A 512 -29.77 -3.90 -10.84
CA ALA A 512 -28.48 -4.35 -10.35
C ALA A 512 -27.83 -5.30 -11.38
N ARG A 513 -26.97 -4.77 -12.25
CA ARG A 513 -26.22 -5.55 -13.24
C ARG A 513 -24.88 -6.05 -12.71
N TYR A 514 -24.60 -5.75 -11.48
CA TYR A 514 -23.55 -6.39 -10.72
C TYR A 514 -24.22 -7.00 -9.50
N GLY A 515 -24.76 -8.20 -9.70
CA GLY A 515 -25.01 -9.14 -8.65
C GLY A 515 -23.67 -9.50 -8.02
N GLY A 516 -23.17 -8.59 -7.23
CA GLY A 516 -22.21 -8.83 -6.23
C GLY A 516 -23.02 -8.93 -4.95
N LYS A 517 -23.43 -10.16 -4.61
CA LYS A 517 -23.61 -10.50 -3.22
C LYS A 517 -22.29 -10.32 -2.49
#